data_e20e9a1c71800dba56ffa8364a174f27
#
_entry.id   e20e9a1c71800dba56ffa8364a174f27
#
_cell.length_a   1.000
_cell.length_b   1.000
_cell.length_c   1.000
_cell.angle_alpha   90.00
_cell.angle_beta   90.00
_cell.angle_gamma   90.00
#
_symmetry.space_group_name_H-M   'P 1'
#
loop_
_entity.id
_entity.type
_entity.pdbx_description
1 polymer ?
#
loop_
_entity_poly.entity_id
_entity_poly.type
_entity_poly.pdbx_seq_one_letter_code
_entity_poly.pdbx_strand_id
1 'polypeptide(L)'
;MTMPRSATVALVVILAPVLAGVLAVPAQAAEADDDGAHATRESEAFDLAQAVQDASPAKRQGGPPEGMPSVFDDNWVNIGMGVGLIPTYAGSDDYFVFPLPLVTGRLGGIGFRPSGAGMNFDVLSPQPTVVQQSKAPQFSLGPTFRFRVERAVDSRDPVVEASGRLDTALELGVTAGVNFPAVLNPNDSLTVGTAIRWDVLGAHKGQVIEPTVAYLTPLSLGILVQWSAALEIVDDNFARYYQSVTPAQCAASGLPVFNASGGANRLGTALILAVDLDGNALNGGFNIFALGGYARMLGDGANTPFTRLRGKPDQFQIGLGVGYTF
;
A
#
# COMPACT_ATOMS: atom_id res chain seq x y z
N MET A 1 43.76 -15.24 10.24
CA MET A 1 43.54 -14.77 8.86
C MET A 1 42.03 -14.84 8.62
N THR A 2 41.29 -13.80 9.01
CA THR A 2 39.82 -13.74 9.02
C THR A 2 39.37 -13.01 7.77
N MET A 3 38.63 -13.70 6.91
CA MET A 3 38.01 -13.09 5.72
C MET A 3 36.86 -12.18 6.11
N PRO A 4 36.69 -11.04 5.46
CA PRO A 4 35.53 -10.18 5.69
C PRO A 4 34.27 -10.81 5.07
N ARG A 5 33.20 -10.90 5.84
CA ARG A 5 31.88 -11.25 5.37
C ARG A 5 31.34 -10.14 4.47
N SER A 6 31.16 -10.45 3.21
CA SER A 6 30.51 -9.58 2.22
C SER A 6 29.07 -9.31 2.67
N ALA A 7 28.74 -8.06 2.88
CA ALA A 7 27.36 -7.61 3.11
C ALA A 7 26.59 -7.77 1.79
N THR A 8 25.74 -8.77 1.71
CA THR A 8 24.76 -8.92 0.63
C THR A 8 23.64 -7.91 0.89
N VAL A 9 23.63 -6.84 0.14
CA VAL A 9 22.49 -5.89 0.13
C VAL A 9 21.32 -6.60 -0.54
N ALA A 10 20.38 -7.07 0.26
CA ALA A 10 19.11 -7.59 -0.25
C ALA A 10 18.25 -6.42 -0.74
N LEU A 11 17.98 -6.37 -2.04
CA LEU A 11 17.04 -5.43 -2.65
C LEU A 11 15.61 -5.87 -2.25
N VAL A 12 14.98 -5.13 -1.34
CA VAL A 12 13.64 -5.42 -0.84
C VAL A 12 12.63 -4.51 -1.53
N VAL A 13 11.67 -5.10 -2.23
CA VAL A 13 10.57 -4.40 -2.92
C VAL A 13 9.37 -4.32 -1.98
N ILE A 14 8.96 -3.13 -1.58
CA ILE A 14 7.81 -2.91 -0.71
C ILE A 14 6.76 -2.04 -1.42
N LEU A 15 5.56 -2.56 -1.59
CA LEU A 15 4.36 -1.78 -1.81
C LEU A 15 3.28 -2.27 -0.85
N ALA A 16 3.02 -1.52 0.19
CA ALA A 16 1.96 -1.79 1.14
C ALA A 16 0.88 -0.72 1.06
N PRO A 17 -0.38 -1.10 1.23
CA PRO A 17 -1.53 -0.24 1.02
C PRO A 17 -1.87 0.63 2.24
N VAL A 18 -2.25 1.88 2.03
CA VAL A 18 -2.90 2.72 3.05
C VAL A 18 -3.60 3.96 2.48
N LEU A 19 -4.82 4.20 2.71
CA LEU A 19 -5.49 5.49 2.99
C LEU A 19 -6.96 5.31 3.39
N ALA A 20 -7.37 5.90 4.49
CA ALA A 20 -8.49 6.80 4.68
C ALA A 20 -8.55 7.27 6.13
N GLY A 21 -8.20 8.51 6.35
CA GLY A 21 -8.58 9.27 7.53
C GLY A 21 -9.08 10.61 7.04
N VAL A 22 -10.40 10.76 7.00
CA VAL A 22 -11.09 12.00 6.65
C VAL A 22 -10.67 13.09 7.62
N LEU A 23 -10.24 14.22 7.08
CA LEU A 23 -10.05 15.48 7.76
C LEU A 23 -11.36 15.93 8.42
N ALA A 24 -11.45 15.77 9.73
CA ALA A 24 -12.33 16.54 10.57
C ALA A 24 -11.47 17.59 11.28
N VAL A 25 -11.41 18.79 10.71
CA VAL A 25 -10.86 19.97 11.39
C VAL A 25 -11.99 20.55 12.24
N PRO A 26 -11.85 20.69 13.56
CA PRO A 26 -12.82 21.48 14.32
C PRO A 26 -12.59 22.95 14.00
N ALA A 27 -13.65 23.61 13.51
CA ALA A 27 -13.69 25.06 13.37
C ALA A 27 -13.68 25.69 14.77
N GLN A 28 -12.59 26.32 15.14
CA GLN A 28 -12.60 27.31 16.22
C GLN A 28 -12.94 28.66 15.61
N ALA A 29 -14.08 29.21 16.05
CA ALA A 29 -14.50 30.56 15.76
C ALA A 29 -13.48 31.53 16.41
N ALA A 30 -12.95 32.42 15.61
CA ALA A 30 -12.38 33.67 16.06
C ALA A 30 -13.28 34.80 15.55
N GLU A 31 -13.99 35.44 16.46
CA GLU A 31 -14.66 36.69 16.20
C GLU A 31 -13.62 37.79 15.97
N ALA A 32 -13.71 38.47 14.86
CA ALA A 32 -13.10 39.79 14.66
C ALA A 32 -14.04 40.60 13.77
N ASP A 33 -14.55 41.70 14.33
CA ASP A 33 -15.30 42.76 13.65
C ASP A 33 -14.47 43.31 12.49
N ASP A 34 -15.08 43.39 11.31
CA ASP A 34 -14.78 44.46 10.35
C ASP A 34 -15.94 44.68 9.38
N ASP A 35 -16.64 45.78 9.61
CA ASP A 35 -17.69 46.35 8.73
C ASP A 35 -17.00 47.02 7.53
N GLY A 36 -17.14 46.42 6.34
CA GLY A 36 -16.79 47.16 5.11
C GLY A 36 -16.43 46.36 3.87
N ALA A 37 -16.34 45.03 3.94
CA ALA A 37 -15.91 44.21 2.80
C ALA A 37 -16.98 43.27 2.23
N HIS A 38 -18.22 43.39 2.60
CA HIS A 38 -19.26 42.41 2.22
C HIS A 38 -19.76 42.53 0.78
N ALA A 39 -19.76 43.73 0.17
CA ALA A 39 -20.37 43.95 -1.15
C ALA A 39 -19.55 43.39 -2.33
N THR A 40 -18.23 43.33 -2.19
CA THR A 40 -17.33 42.84 -3.28
C THR A 40 -17.17 41.32 -3.28
N ARG A 41 -17.24 40.69 -2.10
CA ARG A 41 -17.12 39.21 -1.99
C ARG A 41 -18.38 38.45 -2.40
N GLU A 42 -19.57 39.04 -2.21
CA GLU A 42 -20.81 38.39 -2.66
C GLU A 42 -20.93 38.38 -4.19
N SER A 43 -20.40 39.39 -4.90
CA SER A 43 -20.39 39.41 -6.36
C SER A 43 -19.44 38.35 -6.95
N GLU A 44 -18.25 38.20 -6.40
CA GLU A 44 -17.30 37.18 -6.87
C GLU A 44 -17.74 35.74 -6.54
N ALA A 45 -18.40 35.55 -5.38
CA ALA A 45 -18.93 34.24 -5.02
C ALA A 45 -20.15 33.84 -5.87
N PHE A 46 -20.95 34.82 -6.27
CA PHE A 46 -22.11 34.61 -7.16
C PHE A 46 -21.65 34.28 -8.58
N ASP A 47 -20.64 34.96 -9.11
CA ASP A 47 -20.06 34.70 -10.43
C ASP A 47 -19.37 33.31 -10.49
N LEU A 48 -18.69 32.90 -9.41
CA LEU A 48 -18.11 31.54 -9.32
C LEU A 48 -19.19 30.45 -9.24
N ALA A 49 -20.29 30.69 -8.50
CA ALA A 49 -21.39 29.75 -8.41
C ALA A 49 -22.14 29.63 -9.74
N GLN A 50 -22.26 30.70 -10.49
CA GLN A 50 -22.91 30.71 -11.81
C GLN A 50 -22.01 30.08 -12.88
N ALA A 51 -20.71 30.31 -12.83
CA ALA A 51 -19.73 29.62 -13.69
C ALA A 51 -19.68 28.12 -13.44
N VAL A 52 -19.94 27.64 -12.21
CA VAL A 52 -20.06 26.23 -11.87
C VAL A 52 -21.39 25.64 -12.33
N GLN A 53 -22.48 26.45 -12.38
CA GLN A 53 -23.77 25.98 -12.90
C GLN A 53 -23.89 26.02 -14.42
N ASP A 54 -23.19 26.93 -15.08
CA ASP A 54 -23.10 26.99 -16.56
C ASP A 54 -22.07 26.01 -17.14
N ALA A 55 -21.20 25.46 -16.33
CA ALA A 55 -20.48 24.23 -16.67
C ALA A 55 -21.50 23.09 -16.71
N SER A 56 -22.30 23.03 -17.79
CA SER A 56 -22.99 21.79 -18.17
C SER A 56 -22.00 20.66 -17.93
N PRO A 57 -22.39 19.55 -17.27
CA PRO A 57 -21.53 18.40 -17.17
C PRO A 57 -21.28 17.97 -18.61
N ALA A 58 -20.16 18.42 -19.20
CA ALA A 58 -19.65 17.81 -20.40
C ALA A 58 -19.73 16.34 -20.10
N LYS A 59 -20.55 15.60 -20.86
CA LYS A 59 -20.62 14.14 -20.76
C LYS A 59 -19.18 13.70 -20.68
N ARG A 60 -18.73 13.28 -19.51
CA ARG A 60 -17.45 12.63 -19.31
C ARG A 60 -17.58 11.32 -20.06
N GLN A 61 -17.39 11.37 -21.37
CA GLN A 61 -17.06 10.20 -22.18
C GLN A 61 -15.63 9.83 -21.76
N GLY A 62 -15.52 9.24 -20.57
CA GLY A 62 -14.26 8.92 -19.96
C GLY A 62 -13.84 7.50 -20.21
N GLY A 63 -13.85 7.07 -21.45
CA GLY A 63 -13.22 5.85 -21.89
C GLY A 63 -12.28 6.15 -23.06
N PRO A 64 -11.18 5.42 -23.23
CA PRO A 64 -10.42 5.49 -24.46
C PRO A 64 -11.36 5.18 -25.62
N PRO A 65 -11.22 5.84 -26.77
CA PRO A 65 -11.96 5.50 -27.97
C PRO A 65 -11.80 4.01 -28.30
N GLU A 66 -12.88 3.34 -28.68
CA GLU A 66 -12.81 1.94 -29.14
C GLU A 66 -11.75 1.81 -30.25
N GLY A 67 -10.83 0.85 -30.09
CA GLY A 67 -9.79 0.58 -31.08
C GLY A 67 -8.50 1.40 -30.89
N MET A 68 -8.32 2.19 -29.82
CA MET A 68 -7.03 2.81 -29.53
C MET A 68 -6.05 1.71 -29.07
N PRO A 69 -4.92 1.51 -29.75
CA PRO A 69 -3.91 0.53 -29.31
C PRO A 69 -3.36 0.93 -27.94
N SER A 70 -3.15 -0.05 -27.06
CA SER A 70 -2.64 0.17 -25.72
C SER A 70 -1.39 -0.67 -25.50
N VAL A 71 -0.40 -0.10 -24.82
CA VAL A 71 0.78 -0.84 -24.34
C VAL A 71 0.38 -2.03 -23.46
N PHE A 72 -0.79 -1.98 -22.84
CA PHE A 72 -1.32 -3.05 -21.99
C PHE A 72 -1.95 -4.21 -22.75
N ASP A 73 -2.09 -4.13 -24.08
CA ASP A 73 -2.69 -5.19 -24.91
C ASP A 73 -1.72 -6.38 -25.09
N ASP A 74 -0.42 -6.13 -24.97
CA ASP A 74 0.64 -7.11 -25.13
C ASP A 74 1.45 -7.29 -23.82
N ASN A 75 2.70 -7.65 -23.94
CA ASN A 75 3.66 -7.65 -22.83
C ASN A 75 4.00 -6.22 -22.46
N TRP A 76 3.89 -5.90 -21.19
CA TRP A 76 4.24 -4.58 -20.68
C TRP A 76 4.88 -4.67 -19.30
N VAL A 77 5.71 -3.72 -18.97
CA VAL A 77 6.33 -3.58 -17.66
C VAL A 77 6.42 -2.10 -17.30
N ASN A 78 5.99 -1.76 -16.10
CA ASN A 78 6.31 -0.47 -15.48
C ASN A 78 7.42 -0.69 -14.46
N ILE A 79 8.54 0.00 -14.63
CA ILE A 79 9.66 0.01 -13.70
C ILE A 79 9.76 1.40 -13.12
N GLY A 80 9.75 1.50 -11.81
CA GLY A 80 9.83 2.78 -11.11
C GLY A 80 10.74 2.74 -9.91
N MET A 81 11.12 3.94 -9.47
CA MET A 81 11.88 4.16 -8.25
C MET A 81 11.32 5.39 -7.54
N GLY A 82 11.19 5.28 -6.24
CA GLY A 82 10.72 6.35 -5.39
C GLY A 82 11.41 6.36 -4.04
N VAL A 83 10.94 7.25 -3.20
CA VAL A 83 11.27 7.32 -1.78
C VAL A 83 10.00 7.30 -0.98
N GLY A 84 10.02 6.63 0.16
CA GLY A 84 8.91 6.57 1.10
C GLY A 84 9.36 6.81 2.52
N LEU A 85 8.42 7.26 3.33
CA LEU A 85 8.55 7.35 4.78
C LEU A 85 7.69 6.23 5.37
N ILE A 86 8.32 5.28 6.06
CA ILE A 86 7.67 4.12 6.64
C ILE A 86 8.12 3.92 8.10
N PRO A 87 7.29 3.28 8.95
CA PRO A 87 7.69 2.91 10.30
C PRO A 87 8.87 1.93 10.31
N THR A 88 9.73 2.02 11.33
CA THR A 88 10.89 1.13 11.48
C THR A 88 10.52 -0.33 11.76
N TYR A 89 9.40 -0.57 12.40
CA TYR A 89 8.74 -1.89 12.59
C TYR A 89 7.23 -1.69 12.75
N ALA A 90 6.46 -2.77 12.64
CA ALA A 90 5.01 -2.73 12.82
C ALA A 90 4.65 -2.34 14.27
N GLY A 91 3.99 -1.18 14.44
CA GLY A 91 3.69 -0.57 15.74
C GLY A 91 4.69 0.49 16.20
N SER A 92 5.76 0.78 15.44
CA SER A 92 6.72 1.85 15.75
C SER A 92 6.12 3.23 15.54
N ASP A 93 6.54 4.22 16.33
CA ASP A 93 6.30 5.65 16.07
C ASP A 93 7.54 6.36 15.49
N ASP A 94 8.63 5.62 15.31
CA ASP A 94 9.80 6.04 14.57
C ASP A 94 9.68 5.70 13.10
N TYR A 95 10.07 6.65 12.25
CA TYR A 95 10.00 6.53 10.79
C TYR A 95 11.37 6.66 10.15
N PHE A 96 11.56 6.01 9.02
CA PHE A 96 12.76 6.18 8.21
C PHE A 96 12.44 6.32 6.73
N VAL A 97 13.36 6.95 6.02
CA VAL A 97 13.27 7.08 4.56
C VAL A 97 13.73 5.78 3.94
N PHE A 98 12.87 5.23 3.08
CA PHE A 98 13.11 3.95 2.42
C PHE A 98 13.02 4.12 0.90
N PRO A 99 13.94 3.50 0.12
CA PRO A 99 13.79 3.44 -1.32
C PRO A 99 12.59 2.57 -1.69
N LEU A 100 11.73 3.06 -2.59
CA LEU A 100 10.53 2.36 -3.07
C LEU A 100 10.73 1.92 -4.52
N PRO A 101 11.36 0.76 -4.77
CA PRO A 101 11.38 0.19 -6.10
C PRO A 101 9.97 -0.30 -6.46
N LEU A 102 9.51 0.02 -7.65
CA LEU A 102 8.24 -0.40 -8.23
C LEU A 102 8.52 -1.23 -9.47
N VAL A 103 8.01 -2.44 -9.50
CA VAL A 103 7.99 -3.27 -10.70
C VAL A 103 6.61 -3.90 -10.80
N THR A 104 5.86 -3.58 -11.86
CA THR A 104 4.56 -4.18 -12.13
C THR A 104 4.41 -4.40 -13.62
N GLY A 105 3.65 -5.41 -14.01
CA GLY A 105 3.50 -5.69 -15.43
C GLY A 105 2.86 -7.02 -15.73
N ARG A 106 2.96 -7.39 -17.01
CA ARG A 106 2.57 -8.69 -17.56
C ARG A 106 3.56 -9.12 -18.64
N LEU A 107 4.13 -10.28 -18.49
CA LEU A 107 5.06 -10.88 -19.44
C LEU A 107 4.68 -12.33 -19.71
N GLY A 108 4.52 -12.70 -20.98
CA GLY A 108 4.18 -14.06 -21.37
C GLY A 108 2.87 -14.58 -20.76
N GLY A 109 1.90 -13.70 -20.57
CA GLY A 109 0.63 -14.05 -19.94
C GLY A 109 0.64 -14.05 -18.40
N ILE A 110 1.80 -13.92 -17.76
CA ILE A 110 1.93 -13.88 -16.29
C ILE A 110 1.92 -12.42 -15.84
N GLY A 111 0.91 -12.05 -15.06
CA GLY A 111 0.84 -10.76 -14.38
C GLY A 111 1.69 -10.76 -13.10
N PHE A 112 2.29 -9.62 -12.77
CA PHE A 112 3.02 -9.45 -11.51
C PHE A 112 2.82 -8.05 -10.97
N ARG A 113 2.63 -7.97 -9.65
CA ARG A 113 2.38 -6.70 -8.93
C ARG A 113 2.98 -6.75 -7.54
N PRO A 114 3.49 -5.64 -7.04
CA PRO A 114 4.04 -5.57 -5.70
C PRO A 114 2.99 -5.90 -4.63
N SER A 115 3.44 -6.51 -3.54
CA SER A 115 2.66 -6.85 -2.35
C SER A 115 3.51 -6.69 -1.10
N GLY A 116 3.51 -5.48 -0.53
CA GLY A 116 4.46 -5.14 0.53
C GLY A 116 5.90 -5.27 0.07
N ALA A 117 6.77 -5.87 0.89
CA ALA A 117 8.14 -6.20 0.52
C ALA A 117 8.24 -7.50 -0.30
N GLY A 118 7.32 -7.70 -1.24
CA GLY A 118 7.22 -8.91 -2.05
C GLY A 118 6.45 -8.70 -3.32
N MET A 119 5.97 -9.80 -3.89
CA MET A 119 5.25 -9.78 -5.17
C MET A 119 4.16 -10.83 -5.22
N ASN A 120 3.05 -10.47 -5.82
CA ASN A 120 1.99 -11.38 -6.24
C ASN A 120 2.09 -11.63 -7.74
N PHE A 121 2.01 -12.88 -8.12
CA PHE A 121 1.91 -13.28 -9.52
C PHE A 121 0.49 -13.73 -9.85
N ASP A 122 0.10 -13.57 -11.09
CA ASP A 122 -1.16 -14.02 -11.62
C ASP A 122 -0.92 -14.80 -12.92
N VAL A 123 -1.20 -16.10 -12.85
CA VAL A 123 -0.96 -17.03 -13.95
C VAL A 123 -2.27 -17.49 -14.59
N LEU A 124 -3.41 -17.03 -14.07
CA LEU A 124 -4.73 -17.52 -14.48
C LEU A 124 -5.52 -16.49 -15.28
N SER A 125 -5.51 -15.20 -14.89
CA SER A 125 -6.36 -14.23 -15.55
C SER A 125 -5.93 -14.00 -16.99
N PRO A 126 -6.89 -13.99 -17.93
CA PRO A 126 -6.62 -13.47 -19.26
C PRO A 126 -6.20 -12.02 -19.13
N GLN A 127 -5.48 -11.49 -20.09
CA GLN A 127 -4.93 -10.14 -20.03
C GLN A 127 -5.95 -9.13 -19.50
N PRO A 128 -5.74 -8.53 -18.32
CA PRO A 128 -6.57 -7.42 -17.89
C PRO A 128 -6.07 -6.18 -18.64
N THR A 129 -6.61 -5.94 -19.78
CA THR A 129 -6.40 -4.66 -20.45
C THR A 129 -7.23 -3.62 -19.70
N VAL A 130 -6.63 -2.47 -19.45
CA VAL A 130 -7.33 -1.25 -18.99
C VAL A 130 -8.46 -0.88 -19.99
N VAL A 131 -8.38 -1.43 -21.19
CA VAL A 131 -9.23 -1.15 -22.35
C VAL A 131 -10.24 -2.26 -22.64
N GLN A 132 -10.08 -3.46 -22.06
CA GLN A 132 -10.96 -4.58 -22.40
C GLN A 132 -12.30 -4.45 -21.67
N GLN A 133 -13.32 -4.14 -22.40
CA GLN A 133 -14.71 -3.94 -21.95
C GLN A 133 -15.44 -5.24 -21.54
N SER A 134 -14.73 -6.30 -21.17
CA SER A 134 -15.37 -7.49 -20.64
C SER A 134 -15.97 -7.17 -19.25
N LYS A 135 -17.28 -7.20 -19.16
CA LYS A 135 -18.00 -7.06 -17.87
C LYS A 135 -18.00 -8.36 -17.05
N ALA A 136 -17.42 -9.42 -17.57
CA ALA A 136 -17.38 -10.71 -16.88
C ALA A 136 -16.31 -10.66 -15.75
N PRO A 137 -16.62 -11.23 -14.58
CA PRO A 137 -15.62 -11.39 -13.53
C PRO A 137 -14.41 -12.19 -13.99
N GLN A 138 -13.22 -11.75 -13.60
CA GLN A 138 -11.96 -12.37 -13.98
C GLN A 138 -11.30 -12.97 -12.74
N PHE A 139 -10.97 -14.25 -12.78
CA PHE A 139 -10.33 -14.95 -11.69
C PHE A 139 -8.81 -14.82 -11.82
N SER A 140 -8.15 -14.55 -10.70
CA SER A 140 -6.70 -14.53 -10.59
C SER A 140 -6.23 -15.59 -9.62
N LEU A 141 -5.10 -16.23 -9.93
CA LEU A 141 -4.44 -17.21 -9.09
C LEU A 141 -2.96 -17.24 -9.40
N GLY A 142 -2.11 -17.32 -8.40
CA GLY A 142 -0.69 -17.46 -8.62
C GLY A 142 0.12 -17.53 -7.35
N PRO A 143 1.44 -17.77 -7.46
CA PRO A 143 2.33 -17.72 -6.32
C PRO A 143 2.49 -16.29 -5.79
N THR A 144 2.86 -16.20 -4.52
CA THR A 144 3.21 -14.95 -3.86
C THR A 144 4.42 -15.16 -2.96
N PHE A 145 5.22 -14.11 -2.79
CA PHE A 145 6.25 -14.08 -1.77
C PHE A 145 6.32 -12.71 -1.09
N ARG A 146 6.84 -12.69 0.16
CA ARG A 146 7.09 -11.47 0.91
C ARG A 146 8.31 -11.66 1.82
N PHE A 147 9.17 -10.66 1.84
CA PHE A 147 10.21 -10.53 2.88
C PHE A 147 9.66 -9.77 4.08
N ARG A 148 9.99 -10.21 5.28
CA ARG A 148 9.78 -9.45 6.52
C ARG A 148 11.12 -9.13 7.15
N VAL A 149 11.34 -7.85 7.31
CA VAL A 149 12.57 -7.31 7.90
C VAL A 149 12.28 -6.58 9.22
N GLU A 150 11.13 -6.81 9.82
CA GLU A 150 10.69 -6.16 11.06
C GLU A 150 11.69 -6.46 12.18
N ARG A 151 12.26 -5.41 12.78
CA ARG A 151 13.32 -5.51 13.81
C ARG A 151 14.56 -6.33 13.38
N ALA A 152 14.73 -6.62 12.11
CA ALA A 152 15.93 -7.26 11.58
C ALA A 152 17.07 -6.25 11.32
N VAL A 153 16.73 -4.97 11.21
CA VAL A 153 17.66 -3.84 11.15
C VAL A 153 17.63 -3.05 12.45
N ASP A 154 18.60 -2.17 12.64
CA ASP A 154 18.71 -1.34 13.85
C ASP A 154 17.44 -0.52 14.08
N SER A 155 16.86 -0.68 15.27
CA SER A 155 15.80 0.20 15.74
C SER A 155 16.41 1.51 16.24
N ARG A 156 15.75 2.63 15.99
CA ARG A 156 16.15 3.93 16.57
C ARG A 156 15.84 4.01 18.06
N ASP A 157 14.91 3.19 18.53
CA ASP A 157 14.57 3.10 19.95
C ASP A 157 15.53 2.15 20.68
N PRO A 158 16.33 2.67 21.65
CA PRO A 158 17.32 1.85 22.37
C PRO A 158 16.68 0.75 23.24
N VAL A 159 15.42 0.92 23.68
CA VAL A 159 14.71 -0.09 24.45
C VAL A 159 14.29 -1.25 23.55
N VAL A 160 13.82 -0.96 22.35
CA VAL A 160 13.49 -1.97 21.34
C VAL A 160 14.75 -2.67 20.86
N GLU A 161 15.84 -1.94 20.63
CA GLU A 161 17.15 -2.51 20.23
C GLU A 161 17.69 -3.46 21.32
N ALA A 162 17.57 -3.10 22.59
CA ALA A 162 17.98 -3.94 23.72
C ALA A 162 17.19 -5.27 23.81
N SER A 163 15.98 -5.33 23.22
CA SER A 163 15.20 -6.58 23.14
C SER A 163 15.78 -7.58 22.12
N GLY A 164 16.80 -7.18 21.36
CA GLY A 164 17.46 -7.99 20.37
C GLY A 164 16.81 -7.91 18.98
N ARG A 165 17.62 -8.18 17.97
CA ARG A 165 17.23 -8.23 16.57
C ARG A 165 16.53 -9.53 16.24
N LEU A 166 15.68 -9.49 15.23
CA LEU A 166 14.99 -10.66 14.69
C LEU A 166 15.59 -11.04 13.34
N ASP A 167 15.45 -12.30 12.97
CA ASP A 167 15.87 -12.77 11.66
C ASP A 167 14.89 -12.31 10.59
N THR A 168 15.39 -12.11 9.36
CA THR A 168 14.55 -11.86 8.20
C THR A 168 13.76 -13.11 7.84
N ALA A 169 12.44 -12.99 7.70
CA ALA A 169 11.61 -14.06 7.18
C ALA A 169 11.41 -13.92 5.66
N LEU A 170 11.30 -15.05 4.97
CA LEU A 170 10.77 -15.15 3.62
C LEU A 170 9.47 -15.94 3.69
N GLU A 171 8.39 -15.29 3.42
CA GLU A 171 7.06 -15.91 3.32
C GLU A 171 6.80 -16.28 1.86
N LEU A 172 6.52 -17.55 1.58
CA LEU A 172 6.05 -18.05 0.29
C LEU A 172 4.61 -18.52 0.41
N GLY A 173 3.84 -18.41 -0.68
CA GLY A 173 2.45 -18.83 -0.64
C GLY A 173 1.72 -18.70 -1.96
N VAL A 174 0.40 -18.59 -1.84
CA VAL A 174 -0.53 -18.49 -2.97
C VAL A 174 -1.43 -17.27 -2.77
N THR A 175 -1.70 -16.56 -3.86
CA THR A 175 -2.72 -15.51 -3.93
C THR A 175 -3.82 -15.94 -4.87
N ALA A 176 -5.07 -15.64 -4.50
CA ALA A 176 -6.24 -15.85 -5.35
C ALA A 176 -7.17 -14.64 -5.24
N GLY A 177 -7.93 -14.37 -6.31
CA GLY A 177 -8.87 -13.25 -6.30
C GLY A 177 -9.84 -13.27 -7.47
N VAL A 178 -10.77 -12.34 -7.39
CA VAL A 178 -11.74 -12.06 -8.46
C VAL A 178 -11.73 -10.56 -8.72
N ASN A 179 -11.55 -10.18 -9.97
CA ASN A 179 -11.68 -8.82 -10.45
C ASN A 179 -13.04 -8.63 -11.11
N PHE A 180 -13.79 -7.64 -10.67
CA PHE A 180 -15.08 -7.22 -11.22
C PHE A 180 -14.86 -5.93 -12.01
N PRO A 181 -14.82 -5.95 -13.34
CA PRO A 181 -14.68 -4.75 -14.15
C PRO A 181 -16.00 -3.98 -14.25
N ALA A 182 -15.93 -2.69 -14.52
CA ALA A 182 -17.07 -1.80 -14.79
C ALA A 182 -18.13 -1.78 -13.68
N VAL A 183 -17.69 -1.58 -12.42
CA VAL A 183 -18.58 -1.59 -11.24
C VAL A 183 -19.35 -0.29 -11.07
N LEU A 184 -18.67 0.84 -11.11
CA LEU A 184 -19.26 2.19 -10.96
C LEU A 184 -19.17 2.99 -12.27
N ASN A 185 -18.18 2.74 -13.10
CA ASN A 185 -18.00 3.33 -14.40
C ASN A 185 -17.39 2.30 -15.37
N PRO A 186 -17.45 2.52 -16.71
CA PRO A 186 -16.99 1.53 -17.69
C PRO A 186 -15.51 1.14 -17.61
N ASN A 187 -14.69 1.94 -16.95
CA ASN A 187 -13.23 1.78 -16.94
C ASN A 187 -12.65 1.49 -15.55
N ASP A 188 -13.49 1.30 -14.56
CA ASP A 188 -13.05 0.93 -13.22
C ASP A 188 -13.03 -0.59 -13.01
N SER A 189 -12.45 -0.99 -11.90
CA SER A 189 -12.53 -2.37 -11.43
C SER A 189 -12.43 -2.48 -9.92
N LEU A 190 -13.13 -3.47 -9.38
CA LEU A 190 -13.06 -3.90 -7.99
C LEU A 190 -12.45 -5.28 -7.93
N THR A 191 -11.33 -5.42 -7.25
CA THR A 191 -10.69 -6.71 -6.98
C THR A 191 -10.90 -7.09 -5.54
N VAL A 192 -11.37 -8.33 -5.32
CA VAL A 192 -11.42 -8.96 -4.00
C VAL A 192 -10.54 -10.20 -4.04
N GLY A 193 -9.64 -10.33 -3.09
CA GLY A 193 -8.70 -11.44 -3.09
C GLY A 193 -8.15 -11.75 -1.71
N THR A 194 -7.32 -12.77 -1.65
CA THR A 194 -6.60 -13.17 -0.45
C THR A 194 -5.25 -13.75 -0.82
N ALA A 195 -4.27 -13.57 0.04
CA ALA A 195 -2.99 -14.27 -0.01
C ALA A 195 -2.82 -15.10 1.27
N ILE A 196 -2.29 -16.30 1.13
CA ILE A 196 -1.91 -17.17 2.25
C ILE A 196 -0.43 -17.47 2.09
N ARG A 197 0.37 -17.17 3.10
CA ARG A 197 1.83 -17.31 3.07
C ARG A 197 2.34 -18.01 4.32
N TRP A 198 3.45 -18.71 4.19
CA TRP A 198 4.18 -19.40 5.27
C TRP A 198 5.64 -19.00 5.24
N ASP A 199 6.22 -18.78 6.41
CA ASP A 199 7.66 -18.55 6.54
C ASP A 199 8.45 -19.82 6.21
N VAL A 200 9.31 -19.73 5.19
CA VAL A 200 10.13 -20.85 4.71
C VAL A 200 11.60 -20.77 5.16
N LEU A 201 12.04 -19.62 5.68
CA LEU A 201 13.39 -19.49 6.27
C LEU A 201 13.43 -19.87 7.75
N GLY A 202 12.26 -20.00 8.39
CA GLY A 202 12.17 -20.49 9.75
C GLY A 202 12.38 -19.41 10.83
N ALA A 203 12.27 -18.13 10.49
CA ALA A 203 12.30 -17.04 11.45
C ALA A 203 11.10 -17.13 12.40
N HIS A 204 9.90 -16.89 11.92
CA HIS A 204 8.69 -17.00 12.75
C HIS A 204 7.95 -18.34 12.61
N LYS A 205 8.24 -19.14 11.59
CA LYS A 205 7.65 -20.48 11.35
C LYS A 205 6.11 -20.48 11.35
N GLY A 206 5.52 -19.36 11.05
CA GLY A 206 4.09 -19.14 11.11
C GLY A 206 3.46 -18.94 9.75
N GLN A 207 2.13 -18.72 9.80
CA GLN A 207 1.27 -18.46 8.66
C GLN A 207 0.69 -17.04 8.72
N VAL A 208 0.55 -16.43 7.56
CA VAL A 208 -0.12 -15.14 7.37
C VAL A 208 -1.23 -15.28 6.34
N ILE A 209 -2.43 -14.82 6.67
CA ILE A 209 -3.58 -14.73 5.76
C ILE A 209 -3.89 -13.25 5.56
N GLU A 210 -4.01 -12.81 4.31
CA GLU A 210 -4.21 -11.39 3.99
C GLU A 210 -5.34 -11.22 2.97
N PRO A 211 -6.62 -11.18 3.42
CA PRO A 211 -7.72 -10.74 2.57
C PRO A 211 -7.55 -9.27 2.19
N THR A 212 -7.84 -8.96 0.93
CA THR A 212 -7.68 -7.63 0.33
C THR A 212 -8.89 -7.25 -0.51
N VAL A 213 -9.18 -5.96 -0.55
CA VAL A 213 -10.07 -5.36 -1.53
C VAL A 213 -9.34 -4.18 -2.18
N ALA A 214 -9.45 -4.02 -3.49
CA ALA A 214 -8.85 -2.91 -4.20
C ALA A 214 -9.82 -2.39 -5.26
N TYR A 215 -9.95 -1.08 -5.35
CA TYR A 215 -10.74 -0.39 -6.35
C TYR A 215 -9.83 0.51 -7.17
N LEU A 216 -9.83 0.30 -8.47
CA LEU A 216 -9.03 1.02 -9.45
C LEU A 216 -9.95 1.80 -10.36
N THR A 217 -9.66 3.06 -10.58
CA THR A 217 -10.40 3.90 -11.52
C THR A 217 -9.50 4.92 -12.21
N PRO A 218 -9.55 5.03 -13.55
CA PRO A 218 -8.96 6.16 -14.25
C PRO A 218 -9.83 7.41 -14.05
N LEU A 219 -9.21 8.52 -13.70
CA LEU A 219 -9.86 9.83 -13.66
C LEU A 219 -9.78 10.54 -15.01
N SER A 220 -8.77 10.22 -15.81
CA SER A 220 -8.57 10.64 -17.19
C SER A 220 -7.70 9.62 -17.92
N LEU A 221 -7.37 9.85 -19.20
CA LEU A 221 -6.43 8.99 -19.93
C LEU A 221 -5.03 8.93 -19.28
N GLY A 222 -4.60 9.98 -18.60
CA GLY A 222 -3.27 10.05 -17.99
C GLY A 222 -3.29 9.99 -16.46
N ILE A 223 -4.44 9.82 -15.80
CA ILE A 223 -4.53 9.82 -14.33
C ILE A 223 -5.25 8.58 -13.85
N LEU A 224 -4.56 7.77 -13.07
CA LEU A 224 -5.07 6.55 -12.46
C LEU A 224 -5.07 6.67 -10.94
N VAL A 225 -6.17 6.27 -10.32
CA VAL A 225 -6.31 6.18 -8.85
C VAL A 225 -6.63 4.75 -8.47
N GLN A 226 -5.91 4.23 -7.48
CA GLN A 226 -6.23 2.96 -6.86
C GLN A 226 -6.37 3.14 -5.34
N TRP A 227 -7.52 2.78 -4.83
CA TRP A 227 -7.73 2.58 -3.40
C TRP A 227 -7.65 1.10 -3.05
N SER A 228 -7.17 0.77 -1.86
CA SER A 228 -7.16 -0.62 -1.37
C SER A 228 -7.27 -0.68 0.15
N ALA A 229 -7.76 -1.83 0.64
CA ALA A 229 -7.72 -2.18 2.05
C ALA A 229 -7.30 -3.64 2.21
N ALA A 230 -6.60 -3.94 3.31
CA ALA A 230 -6.11 -5.28 3.63
C ALA A 230 -6.20 -5.53 5.13
N LEU A 231 -6.60 -6.74 5.50
CA LEU A 231 -6.54 -7.23 6.88
C LEU A 231 -5.45 -8.31 6.96
N GLU A 232 -4.47 -8.12 7.82
CA GLU A 232 -3.46 -9.12 8.11
C GLU A 232 -3.90 -9.95 9.31
N ILE A 233 -4.03 -11.26 9.10
CA ILE A 233 -4.35 -12.26 10.12
C ILE A 233 -3.14 -13.17 10.26
N VAL A 234 -2.68 -13.38 11.48
CA VAL A 234 -1.47 -14.14 11.78
C VAL A 234 -1.74 -15.27 12.76
N ASP A 235 -0.92 -16.31 12.74
CA ASP A 235 -0.99 -17.41 13.69
C ASP A 235 -0.19 -17.11 14.98
N ASP A 236 -0.28 -18.04 15.93
CA ASP A 236 0.44 -17.94 17.22
C ASP A 236 1.96 -17.95 17.05
N ASN A 237 2.51 -18.61 16.05
CA ASN A 237 3.95 -18.65 15.81
C ASN A 237 4.47 -17.28 15.40
N PHE A 238 3.77 -16.63 14.46
CA PHE A 238 4.04 -15.26 14.07
C PHE A 238 3.96 -14.30 15.27
N ALA A 239 2.84 -14.36 16.02
CA ALA A 239 2.60 -13.46 17.15
C ALA A 239 3.65 -13.64 18.24
N ARG A 240 4.00 -14.88 18.59
CA ARG A 240 5.07 -15.15 19.56
C ARG A 240 6.42 -14.57 19.12
N TYR A 241 6.75 -14.67 17.85
CA TYR A 241 8.05 -14.23 17.34
C TYR A 241 8.19 -12.70 17.30
N TYR A 242 7.19 -12.00 16.79
CA TYR A 242 7.27 -10.56 16.56
C TYR A 242 6.75 -9.71 17.73
N GLN A 243 5.78 -10.21 18.49
CA GLN A 243 4.99 -9.41 19.42
C GLN A 243 5.19 -9.80 20.88
N SER A 244 5.67 -11.01 21.19
CA SER A 244 5.94 -11.39 22.57
C SER A 244 7.20 -10.72 23.11
N VAL A 245 7.22 -10.53 24.45
CA VAL A 245 8.40 -10.12 25.22
C VAL A 245 8.73 -11.26 26.18
N THR A 246 9.82 -11.95 25.90
CA THR A 246 10.31 -13.05 26.74
C THR A 246 10.92 -12.54 28.06
N PRO A 247 11.08 -13.37 29.11
CA PRO A 247 11.79 -12.98 30.34
C PRO A 247 13.21 -12.44 30.08
N ALA A 248 13.93 -13.00 29.09
CA ALA A 248 15.26 -12.51 28.71
C ALA A 248 15.22 -11.12 28.08
N GLN A 249 14.25 -10.87 27.20
CA GLN A 249 14.02 -9.57 26.59
C GLN A 249 13.56 -8.54 27.65
N CYS A 250 12.70 -8.94 28.59
CA CYS A 250 12.32 -8.11 29.73
C CYS A 250 13.53 -7.68 30.55
N ALA A 251 14.42 -8.61 30.88
CA ALA A 251 15.63 -8.29 31.65
C ALA A 251 16.59 -7.35 30.90
N ALA A 252 16.66 -7.46 29.56
CA ALA A 252 17.55 -6.65 28.73
C ALA A 252 16.97 -5.26 28.43
N SER A 253 15.66 -5.15 28.18
CA SER A 253 15.02 -3.92 27.71
C SER A 253 14.20 -3.18 28.76
N GLY A 254 13.85 -3.84 29.87
CA GLY A 254 12.92 -3.31 30.87
C GLY A 254 11.44 -3.35 30.45
N LEU A 255 11.11 -3.87 29.27
CA LEU A 255 9.73 -4.06 28.85
C LEU A 255 9.07 -5.20 29.65
N PRO A 256 7.79 -5.10 30.02
CA PRO A 256 7.10 -6.17 30.72
C PRO A 256 6.98 -7.43 29.86
N VAL A 257 7.06 -8.61 30.48
CA VAL A 257 6.83 -9.90 29.81
C VAL A 257 5.44 -9.89 29.18
N PHE A 258 5.34 -10.33 27.95
CA PHE A 258 4.09 -10.40 27.19
C PHE A 258 4.07 -11.66 26.32
N ASN A 259 2.99 -12.41 26.38
CA ASN A 259 2.78 -13.59 25.57
C ASN A 259 1.69 -13.28 24.54
N ALA A 260 2.10 -13.08 23.30
CA ALA A 260 1.18 -12.78 22.21
C ALA A 260 0.60 -14.06 21.59
N SER A 261 -0.64 -13.95 21.17
CA SER A 261 -1.42 -14.95 20.43
C SER A 261 -1.77 -14.44 19.04
N GLY A 262 -2.00 -15.35 18.11
CA GLY A 262 -2.45 -15.04 16.76
C GLY A 262 -3.84 -14.42 16.71
N GLY A 263 -4.21 -13.94 15.53
CA GLY A 263 -5.50 -13.30 15.25
C GLY A 263 -5.37 -12.15 14.26
N ALA A 264 -6.35 -11.27 14.25
CA ALA A 264 -6.29 -10.04 13.45
C ALA A 264 -5.15 -9.15 13.96
N ASN A 265 -4.14 -8.94 13.12
CA ASN A 265 -2.91 -8.26 13.49
C ASN A 265 -2.88 -6.79 13.07
N ARG A 266 -3.33 -6.51 11.83
CA ARG A 266 -3.27 -5.17 11.26
C ARG A 266 -4.35 -4.97 10.21
N LEU A 267 -5.04 -3.85 10.28
CA LEU A 267 -5.92 -3.37 9.22
C LEU A 267 -5.26 -2.17 8.56
N GLY A 268 -5.09 -2.24 7.25
CA GLY A 268 -4.48 -1.18 6.46
C GLY A 268 -5.36 -0.72 5.31
N THR A 269 -5.16 0.52 4.87
CA THR A 269 -5.81 1.09 3.69
C THR A 269 -4.87 2.02 2.93
N ALA A 270 -4.97 2.10 1.58
CA ALA A 270 -4.10 2.86 0.69
C ALA A 270 -4.79 3.58 -0.44
N LEU A 271 -4.15 4.66 -0.83
CA LEU A 271 -4.38 5.36 -2.07
C LEU A 271 -3.08 5.46 -2.88
N ILE A 272 -3.13 5.05 -4.12
CA ILE A 272 -2.08 5.28 -5.11
C ILE A 272 -2.67 6.20 -6.16
N LEU A 273 -1.95 7.25 -6.47
CA LEU A 273 -2.19 8.14 -7.60
C LEU A 273 -1.04 7.97 -8.58
N ALA A 274 -1.33 7.63 -9.83
CA ALA A 274 -0.36 7.62 -10.91
C ALA A 274 -0.77 8.65 -11.97
N VAL A 275 0.20 9.46 -12.40
CA VAL A 275 0.00 10.52 -13.40
C VAL A 275 1.01 10.28 -14.51
N ASP A 276 0.52 9.99 -15.69
CA ASP A 276 1.32 9.91 -16.90
C ASP A 276 1.72 11.31 -17.36
N LEU A 277 2.99 11.50 -17.77
CA LEU A 277 3.54 12.83 -18.02
C LEU A 277 3.15 13.41 -19.37
N ASP A 278 2.77 12.59 -20.35
CA ASP A 278 2.24 13.06 -21.63
C ASP A 278 0.70 13.10 -21.65
N GLY A 279 0.07 12.65 -20.57
CA GLY A 279 -1.37 12.68 -20.39
C GLY A 279 -2.11 11.49 -20.98
N ASN A 280 -1.42 10.45 -21.44
CA ASN A 280 -2.00 9.24 -22.01
C ASN A 280 -1.29 7.96 -21.54
N ALA A 281 -1.68 7.41 -20.42
CA ALA A 281 -1.10 6.19 -19.87
C ALA A 281 -1.19 4.95 -20.77
N LEU A 282 -2.00 5.00 -21.86
CA LEU A 282 -2.17 3.85 -22.76
C LEU A 282 -1.02 3.68 -23.75
N ASN A 283 -0.23 4.72 -24.01
CA ASN A 283 0.92 4.66 -24.92
C ASN A 283 2.24 4.31 -24.21
N GLY A 284 2.21 4.11 -22.88
CA GLY A 284 3.39 3.92 -22.07
C GLY A 284 4.11 5.23 -21.77
N GLY A 285 5.39 5.15 -21.37
CA GLY A 285 6.17 6.35 -21.11
C GLY A 285 6.39 6.65 -19.63
N PHE A 286 6.80 7.88 -19.32
CA PHE A 286 7.09 8.31 -17.96
C PHE A 286 5.83 8.65 -17.17
N ASN A 287 5.79 8.16 -15.94
CA ASN A 287 4.74 8.49 -14.98
C ASN A 287 5.32 8.90 -13.63
N ILE A 288 4.56 9.69 -12.88
CA ILE A 288 4.83 9.99 -11.48
C ILE A 288 3.79 9.24 -10.67
N PHE A 289 4.21 8.60 -9.59
CA PHE A 289 3.27 7.99 -8.65
C PHE A 289 3.44 8.55 -7.24
N ALA A 290 2.32 8.71 -6.56
CA ALA A 290 2.25 9.05 -5.15
C ALA A 290 1.48 7.97 -4.40
N LEU A 291 1.98 7.62 -3.21
CA LEU A 291 1.38 6.66 -2.31
C LEU A 291 1.09 7.34 -0.98
N GLY A 292 -0.10 7.20 -0.49
CA GLY A 292 -0.46 7.61 0.85
C GLY A 292 -1.07 6.46 1.66
N GLY A 293 -0.73 6.38 2.95
CA GLY A 293 -0.93 5.25 3.76
C GLY A 293 -1.37 5.33 5.21
N TYR A 294 -2.42 4.53 5.64
CA TYR A 294 -2.79 4.33 7.05
C TYR A 294 -2.96 2.85 7.39
N ALA A 295 -2.38 2.44 8.51
CA ALA A 295 -2.63 1.14 9.09
C ALA A 295 -2.83 1.26 10.60
N ARG A 296 -3.67 0.38 11.15
CA ARG A 296 -3.86 0.24 12.59
C ARG A 296 -3.53 -1.18 13.02
N MET A 297 -2.64 -1.27 13.99
CA MET A 297 -2.36 -2.53 14.68
C MET A 297 -3.59 -2.96 15.47
N LEU A 298 -3.88 -4.25 15.49
CA LEU A 298 -5.04 -4.87 16.14
C LEU A 298 -4.59 -5.95 17.13
N GLY A 299 -5.52 -6.42 17.95
CA GLY A 299 -5.27 -7.55 18.86
C GLY A 299 -3.99 -7.40 19.67
N ASP A 300 -3.21 -8.47 19.70
CA ASP A 300 -1.94 -8.50 20.43
C ASP A 300 -0.84 -7.68 19.75
N GLY A 301 -0.93 -7.44 18.44
CA GLY A 301 -0.08 -6.48 17.74
C GLY A 301 -0.21 -5.05 18.25
N ALA A 302 -1.41 -4.63 18.67
CA ALA A 302 -1.64 -3.34 19.30
C ALA A 302 -1.28 -3.34 20.79
N ASN A 303 -1.43 -4.48 21.47
CA ASN A 303 -1.26 -4.62 22.91
C ASN A 303 0.16 -4.92 23.34
N THR A 304 1.01 -5.40 22.43
CA THR A 304 2.42 -5.68 22.73
C THR A 304 3.13 -4.47 23.34
N PRO A 305 4.02 -4.65 24.32
CA PRO A 305 4.84 -3.57 24.89
C PRO A 305 5.61 -2.76 23.84
N PHE A 306 6.00 -3.37 22.73
CA PHE A 306 6.65 -2.68 21.61
C PHE A 306 5.76 -1.59 21.00
N THR A 307 4.49 -1.88 20.77
CA THR A 307 3.53 -0.91 20.22
C THR A 307 3.01 0.03 21.29
N ARG A 308 2.65 -0.52 22.47
CA ARG A 308 1.90 0.22 23.49
C ARG A 308 2.75 1.18 24.30
N LEU A 309 4.03 0.83 24.57
CA LEU A 309 4.93 1.61 25.40
C LEU A 309 6.02 2.33 24.61
N ARG A 310 6.38 1.82 23.42
CA ARG A 310 7.49 2.32 22.61
C ARG A 310 7.08 2.67 21.18
N GLY A 311 5.78 2.72 20.90
CA GLY A 311 5.26 3.02 19.59
C GLY A 311 3.81 3.48 19.64
N LYS A 312 3.11 3.28 18.51
CA LYS A 312 1.69 3.62 18.34
C LYS A 312 1.00 2.58 17.49
N PRO A 313 -0.27 2.24 17.81
CA PRO A 313 -1.04 1.34 16.96
C PRO A 313 -1.38 1.96 15.59
N ASP A 314 -1.50 3.28 15.53
CA ASP A 314 -1.83 4.02 14.30
C ASP A 314 -0.55 4.39 13.56
N GLN A 315 -0.44 3.97 12.30
CA GLN A 315 0.75 4.12 11.48
C GLN A 315 0.41 4.74 10.14
N PHE A 316 1.26 5.62 9.66
CA PHE A 316 1.12 6.28 8.37
C PHE A 316 2.29 5.92 7.47
N GLN A 317 2.07 5.99 6.17
CA GLN A 317 3.10 5.80 5.16
C GLN A 317 2.85 6.79 4.03
N ILE A 318 3.90 7.34 3.50
CA ILE A 318 3.84 8.18 2.29
C ILE A 318 4.98 7.79 1.37
N GLY A 319 4.77 7.95 0.08
CA GLY A 319 5.80 7.69 -0.92
C GLY A 319 5.56 8.50 -2.18
N LEU A 320 6.63 8.81 -2.87
CA LEU A 320 6.62 9.50 -4.15
C LEU A 320 7.72 8.91 -5.03
N GLY A 321 7.42 8.73 -6.31
CA GLY A 321 8.40 8.19 -7.25
C GLY A 321 8.05 8.46 -8.69
N VAL A 322 8.95 8.02 -9.56
CA VAL A 322 8.80 8.07 -11.01
C VAL A 322 8.90 6.66 -11.56
N GLY A 323 8.17 6.40 -12.62
CA GLY A 323 8.19 5.13 -13.33
C GLY A 323 8.23 5.33 -14.83
N TYR A 324 8.54 4.25 -15.53
CA TYR A 324 8.46 4.17 -16.99
C TYR A 324 7.76 2.89 -17.39
N THR A 325 6.75 3.02 -18.25
CA THR A 325 6.00 1.90 -18.81
C THR A 325 6.50 1.60 -20.23
N PHE A 326 6.93 0.35 -20.43
CA PHE A 326 7.40 -0.17 -21.72
C PHE A 326 6.31 -0.93 -22.42
#